data_654446e4194067bf7d1f63e3fda943fe
#
_entry.id   654446e4194067bf7d1f63e3fda943fe
#
_cell.length_a   1.000
_cell.length_b   1.000
_cell.length_c   1.000
_cell.angle_alpha   90.00
_cell.angle_beta   90.00
_cell.angle_gamma   90.00
#
_symmetry.space_group_name_H-M   'P 1'
#
loop_
_entity.id
_entity.type
_entity.pdbx_description
1 polymer ?
#
loop_
_entity_poly.entity_id
_entity_poly.type
_entity_poly.pdbx_seq_one_letter_code
_entity_poly.pdbx_strand_id
1 'polypeptide(L)'
;MKFKKLSKYLLALILFLLPRISLADSFDSLDMDITIDKNGVGSVEEVWQIDEDERDYTERYKLIENLRGIKIEDFSLTSPSLGKDFSEMNPWDSNLSFEEKAYKYGRSDREDETELIWGIFQYGKNTYKLTYKINPLIIGLEDSDMLFFQFVGENFDPKPERVNINIKGFEPFDRNVKMWGFGLDGDIHNASGNIVLKSTGEVDYTTIMLKFPKGYFNTSYKEDKTFDDYANEAIKGSKWEEREGEANTDPTPWYVKVILPLVLLLGLGSIFLGVRAKKLHFDENNITNDETLKKAKTFKDQYFRDIPYDSHIEDTYLLAEKAYPYEINQGNYMNAFILKWIYDKNIEIEARKEKDKNAKIRILARPSDMGKMEEAFFNIIEKSQEYSKDGLVSNKNIQKYFKKNKEITEDFYEDFLPRSRDGLKSGEYLKDIRFEKKFARTRREGSELEVTPKGVDLYENLIKFRNYLEDYSLIEERDANEVHIWDYFLIYAAIYGISDKVFKNLEKTYPNYSNNSVFNYYMITNSRNYSTMTQANIASFTAAGSGGSTSFGGGGGSFGGGGGGGR
;
A
#
# COMPACT_ATOMS: atom_id res chain seq x y z
N MET A 1 40.80 50.59 11.95
CA MET A 1 39.41 50.66 12.50
C MET A 1 38.28 50.45 11.46
N LYS A 2 38.53 50.40 10.15
CA LYS A 2 37.54 50.22 9.10
C LYS A 2 37.15 48.73 8.83
N PHE A 3 38.08 47.77 9.06
CA PHE A 3 37.82 46.35 8.81
C PHE A 3 36.85 45.67 9.77
N LYS A 4 36.75 46.09 11.04
CA LYS A 4 35.82 45.53 12.01
C LYS A 4 34.34 45.94 11.77
N LYS A 5 34.09 47.03 11.06
CA LYS A 5 32.71 47.44 10.70
C LYS A 5 32.21 46.67 9.46
N LEU A 6 33.08 46.40 8.48
CA LEU A 6 32.75 45.67 7.25
C LEU A 6 32.33 44.22 7.57
N SER A 7 33.03 43.56 8.51
CA SER A 7 32.74 42.19 8.96
C SER A 7 31.34 42.08 9.63
N LYS A 8 30.89 43.09 10.35
CA LYS A 8 29.57 43.08 10.96
C LYS A 8 28.42 43.23 9.95
N TYR A 9 28.63 44.03 8.90
CA TYR A 9 27.65 44.15 7.81
C TYR A 9 27.65 42.93 6.89
N LEU A 10 28.80 42.28 6.68
CA LEU A 10 28.86 41.03 5.95
C LEU A 10 28.18 39.88 6.71
N LEU A 11 28.35 39.81 8.04
CA LEU A 11 27.63 38.83 8.89
C LEU A 11 26.12 39.06 8.94
N ALA A 12 25.70 40.32 8.99
CA ALA A 12 24.28 40.71 8.93
C ALA A 12 23.68 40.39 7.54
N LEU A 13 24.46 40.57 6.45
CA LEU A 13 24.01 40.24 5.10
C LEU A 13 23.92 38.73 4.88
N ILE A 14 24.84 37.94 5.47
CA ILE A 14 24.79 36.47 5.43
C ILE A 14 23.59 35.93 6.24
N LEU A 15 23.27 36.53 7.38
CA LEU A 15 22.07 36.20 8.16
C LEU A 15 20.75 36.56 7.44
N PHE A 16 20.78 37.55 6.54
CA PHE A 16 19.62 37.95 5.73
C PHE A 16 19.47 37.11 4.45
N LEU A 17 20.56 36.43 4.03
CA LEU A 17 20.60 35.55 2.86
C LEU A 17 20.44 34.06 3.21
N LEU A 18 20.30 33.72 4.50
CA LEU A 18 19.86 32.38 4.87
C LEU A 18 18.41 32.22 4.34
N PRO A 19 18.16 31.24 3.47
CA PRO A 19 16.78 30.96 3.08
C PRO A 19 16.01 30.71 4.39
N ARG A 20 14.97 31.47 4.63
CA ARG A 20 13.98 31.08 5.63
C ARG A 20 13.48 29.73 5.11
N ILE A 21 13.81 28.67 5.79
CA ILE A 21 13.17 27.36 5.58
C ILE A 21 11.73 27.65 5.99
N SER A 22 10.88 27.91 5.01
CA SER A 22 9.44 27.84 5.19
C SER A 22 9.18 26.38 5.50
N LEU A 23 8.96 26.07 6.75
CA LEU A 23 8.41 24.79 7.15
C LEU A 23 6.97 24.85 6.62
N ALA A 24 6.71 24.11 5.56
CA ALA A 24 5.36 23.91 5.03
C ALA A 24 4.78 22.68 5.71
N ASP A 25 3.48 22.66 5.89
CA ASP A 25 2.77 21.49 6.36
C ASP A 25 3.14 20.25 5.56
N SER A 26 3.24 19.09 6.22
CA SER A 26 3.39 17.79 5.57
C SER A 26 2.29 16.83 6.00
N PHE A 27 1.77 16.04 5.07
CA PHE A 27 0.80 15.01 5.33
C PHE A 27 1.48 13.63 5.15
N ASP A 28 2.02 13.09 6.25
CA ASP A 28 2.88 11.91 6.23
C ASP A 28 2.13 10.65 5.80
N SER A 29 0.90 10.42 6.30
CA SER A 29 0.05 9.31 5.88
C SER A 29 -1.43 9.51 6.15
N LEU A 30 -2.23 8.90 5.27
CA LEU A 30 -3.66 8.74 5.41
C LEU A 30 -3.98 7.25 5.35
N ASP A 31 -4.44 6.71 6.48
CA ASP A 31 -4.82 5.31 6.62
C ASP A 31 -6.33 5.21 6.83
N MET A 32 -7.05 4.39 6.02
CA MET A 32 -8.48 4.18 6.12
C MET A 32 -8.85 2.72 6.36
N ASP A 33 -9.70 2.49 7.34
CA ASP A 33 -10.44 1.25 7.52
C ASP A 33 -11.93 1.49 7.20
N ILE A 34 -12.46 0.76 6.21
CA ILE A 34 -13.83 0.88 5.75
C ILE A 34 -14.54 -0.45 5.97
N THR A 35 -15.66 -0.45 6.68
CA THR A 35 -16.49 -1.64 6.84
C THR A 35 -17.84 -1.41 6.18
N ILE A 36 -18.20 -2.25 5.21
CA ILE A 36 -19.45 -2.16 4.46
C ILE A 36 -20.44 -3.17 5.02
N ASP A 37 -21.57 -2.69 5.51
CA ASP A 37 -22.65 -3.55 5.98
C ASP A 37 -23.45 -4.17 4.82
N LYS A 38 -24.40 -5.06 5.15
CA LYS A 38 -25.22 -5.74 4.13
C LYS A 38 -26.12 -4.78 3.35
N ASN A 39 -26.44 -3.61 3.88
CA ASN A 39 -27.26 -2.60 3.21
C ASN A 39 -26.44 -1.67 2.33
N GLY A 40 -25.14 -1.89 2.23
CA GLY A 40 -24.24 -1.08 1.42
C GLY A 40 -23.79 0.23 2.09
N VAL A 41 -24.01 0.37 3.39
CA VAL A 41 -23.53 1.51 4.17
C VAL A 41 -22.07 1.29 4.55
N GLY A 42 -21.20 2.24 4.24
CA GLY A 42 -19.79 2.23 4.60
C GLY A 42 -19.53 2.97 5.90
N SER A 43 -19.04 2.28 6.93
CA SER A 43 -18.46 2.91 8.13
C SER A 43 -16.98 3.13 7.90
N VAL A 44 -16.53 4.38 7.96
CA VAL A 44 -15.17 4.80 7.65
C VAL A 44 -14.46 5.27 8.91
N GLU A 45 -13.27 4.79 9.11
CA GLU A 45 -12.31 5.28 10.09
C GLU A 45 -11.05 5.72 9.33
N GLU A 46 -10.70 7.00 9.44
CA GLU A 46 -9.49 7.57 8.84
C GLU A 46 -8.52 8.01 9.91
N VAL A 47 -7.25 7.72 9.73
CA VAL A 47 -6.17 8.22 10.57
C VAL A 47 -5.26 9.09 9.72
N TRP A 48 -5.16 10.38 10.07
CA TRP A 48 -4.29 11.35 9.43
C TRP A 48 -3.06 11.60 10.31
N GLN A 49 -1.88 11.41 9.76
CA GLN A 49 -0.62 11.82 10.37
C GLN A 49 -0.10 13.05 9.62
N ILE A 50 -0.14 14.21 10.27
CA ILE A 50 0.18 15.49 9.66
C ILE A 50 1.12 16.30 10.55
N ASP A 51 2.07 17.01 9.97
CA ASP A 51 2.92 17.98 10.66
C ASP A 51 2.39 19.39 10.36
N GLU A 52 1.86 20.03 11.40
CA GLU A 52 1.21 21.34 11.36
C GLU A 52 2.26 22.43 11.52
N ASP A 53 2.98 22.77 10.47
CA ASP A 53 4.03 23.80 10.51
C ASP A 53 3.53 25.19 10.09
N GLU A 54 2.42 25.25 9.32
CA GLU A 54 1.81 26.49 8.86
C GLU A 54 0.98 27.16 9.99
N ARG A 55 1.56 28.15 10.64
CA ARG A 55 0.99 28.78 11.84
C ARG A 55 -0.15 29.75 11.57
N ASP A 56 -0.46 30.02 10.31
CA ASP A 56 -1.60 30.84 9.92
C ASP A 56 -2.91 30.03 9.88
N TYR A 57 -2.81 28.68 9.87
CA TYR A 57 -3.97 27.80 9.90
C TYR A 57 -4.48 27.61 11.33
N THR A 58 -5.80 27.63 11.49
CA THR A 58 -6.48 27.42 12.77
C THR A 58 -7.39 26.21 12.76
N GLU A 59 -7.67 25.66 11.58
CA GLU A 59 -8.54 24.52 11.39
C GLU A 59 -8.10 23.68 10.19
N ARG A 60 -8.48 22.40 10.22
CA ARG A 60 -8.38 21.46 9.10
C ARG A 60 -9.77 21.09 8.60
N TYR A 61 -9.86 20.74 7.34
CA TYR A 61 -11.09 20.26 6.75
C TYR A 61 -10.85 19.13 5.75
N LYS A 62 -11.91 18.31 5.57
CA LYS A 62 -12.07 17.36 4.47
C LYS A 62 -13.38 17.69 3.77
N LEU A 63 -13.30 18.10 2.52
CA LEU A 63 -14.45 18.31 1.64
C LEU A 63 -14.73 17.03 0.87
N ILE A 64 -15.97 16.57 0.88
CA ILE A 64 -16.46 15.42 0.10
C ILE A 64 -17.54 15.96 -0.83
N GLU A 65 -17.26 15.99 -2.12
CA GLU A 65 -18.11 16.52 -3.17
C GLU A 65 -18.77 15.41 -3.99
N ASN A 66 -19.63 15.79 -4.96
CA ASN A 66 -20.20 14.88 -5.94
C ASN A 66 -20.95 13.69 -5.31
N LEU A 67 -21.71 13.97 -4.27
CA LEU A 67 -22.41 12.97 -3.46
C LEU A 67 -23.64 12.40 -4.17
N ARG A 68 -24.30 13.15 -5.06
CA ARG A 68 -25.45 12.69 -5.88
C ARG A 68 -26.53 12.00 -5.05
N GLY A 69 -26.82 12.51 -3.86
CA GLY A 69 -27.80 11.95 -2.92
C GLY A 69 -27.24 10.94 -1.90
N ILE A 70 -25.97 10.57 -1.98
CA ILE A 70 -25.26 9.89 -0.91
C ILE A 70 -25.12 10.84 0.29
N LYS A 71 -25.22 10.32 1.50
CA LYS A 71 -25.11 11.13 2.73
C LYS A 71 -23.87 10.75 3.51
N ILE A 72 -23.22 11.77 4.06
CA ILE A 72 -22.17 11.58 5.05
C ILE A 72 -22.82 11.77 6.43
N GLU A 73 -22.72 10.76 7.30
CA GLU A 73 -23.45 10.72 8.57
C GLU A 73 -22.48 10.41 9.74
N ASP A 74 -22.92 10.66 10.96
CA ASP A 74 -22.26 10.22 12.21
C ASP A 74 -20.77 10.64 12.31
N PHE A 75 -20.45 11.87 11.89
CA PHE A 75 -19.08 12.36 11.97
C PHE A 75 -18.64 12.56 13.42
N SER A 76 -17.48 12.03 13.77
CA SER A 76 -16.79 12.31 15.03
C SER A 76 -15.28 12.35 14.83
N LEU A 77 -14.57 13.04 15.73
CA LEU A 77 -13.13 13.21 15.69
C LEU A 77 -12.51 12.90 17.05
N THR A 78 -11.37 12.19 17.04
CA THR A 78 -10.52 11.99 18.21
C THR A 78 -9.05 12.17 17.85
N SER A 79 -8.19 12.34 18.85
CA SER A 79 -6.74 12.27 18.65
C SER A 79 -6.15 11.17 19.52
N PRO A 80 -5.71 10.06 18.92
CA PRO A 80 -5.16 8.92 19.66
C PRO A 80 -3.94 9.27 20.51
N SER A 81 -3.16 10.28 20.09
CA SER A 81 -1.95 10.72 20.79
C SER A 81 -2.22 11.49 22.08
N LEU A 82 -3.42 12.05 22.26
CA LEU A 82 -3.73 12.93 23.38
C LEU A 82 -4.61 12.30 24.46
N GLY A 83 -5.34 11.20 24.12
CA GLY A 83 -6.33 10.62 25.03
C GLY A 83 -7.44 11.60 25.43
N LYS A 84 -7.70 12.65 24.61
CA LYS A 84 -8.71 13.67 24.84
C LYS A 84 -9.74 13.65 23.71
N ASP A 85 -11.01 13.64 24.07
CA ASP A 85 -12.11 13.70 23.12
C ASP A 85 -12.31 15.12 22.61
N PHE A 86 -12.64 15.23 21.33
CA PHE A 86 -13.10 16.44 20.72
C PHE A 86 -14.60 16.62 20.97
N SER A 87 -15.06 17.85 21.08
CA SER A 87 -16.49 18.18 21.23
C SER A 87 -17.06 18.73 19.92
N GLU A 88 -18.30 18.35 19.61
CA GLU A 88 -18.99 18.87 18.43
C GLU A 88 -19.32 20.35 18.58
N MET A 89 -19.11 21.10 17.48
CA MET A 89 -19.54 22.49 17.31
C MET A 89 -20.47 22.54 16.10
N ASN A 90 -21.74 22.81 16.34
CA ASN A 90 -22.75 22.88 15.29
C ASN A 90 -23.66 24.10 15.52
N PRO A 91 -23.70 25.09 14.60
CA PRO A 91 -22.90 25.20 13.38
C PRO A 91 -21.43 25.48 13.65
N TRP A 92 -20.55 25.11 12.70
CA TRP A 92 -19.15 25.47 12.76
C TRP A 92 -18.97 26.97 12.53
N ASP A 93 -18.16 27.63 13.36
CA ASP A 93 -17.81 29.04 13.20
C ASP A 93 -16.32 29.19 12.84
N SER A 94 -16.05 29.53 11.59
CA SER A 94 -14.70 29.72 11.06
C SER A 94 -14.01 30.98 11.54
N ASN A 95 -14.74 31.92 12.17
CA ASN A 95 -14.17 33.20 12.65
C ASN A 95 -13.59 33.11 14.06
N LEU A 96 -13.74 31.99 14.75
CA LEU A 96 -13.19 31.77 16.07
C LEU A 96 -11.66 31.69 16.04
N SER A 97 -11.02 32.03 17.15
CA SER A 97 -9.56 31.93 17.32
C SER A 97 -9.09 30.47 17.33
N PHE A 98 -7.77 30.30 17.23
CA PHE A 98 -7.13 28.97 17.34
C PHE A 98 -7.55 28.26 18.64
N GLU A 99 -7.48 28.95 19.79
CA GLU A 99 -7.81 28.40 21.10
C GLU A 99 -9.29 28.02 21.23
N GLU A 100 -10.19 28.78 20.62
CA GLU A 100 -11.62 28.50 20.64
C GLU A 100 -12.02 27.34 19.73
N LYS A 101 -11.30 27.11 18.64
CA LYS A 101 -11.48 25.96 17.73
C LYS A 101 -10.81 24.69 18.24
N ALA A 102 -9.72 24.82 19.00
CA ALA A 102 -8.95 23.67 19.48
C ALA A 102 -9.84 22.63 20.19
N TYR A 103 -9.65 21.35 19.86
CA TYR A 103 -10.43 20.21 20.36
C TYR A 103 -11.94 20.26 20.02
N LYS A 104 -12.30 20.92 18.94
CA LYS A 104 -13.66 20.90 18.42
C LYS A 104 -13.68 20.34 17.00
N TYR A 105 -14.80 19.74 16.63
CA TYR A 105 -15.09 19.35 15.27
C TYR A 105 -16.51 19.74 14.88
N GLY A 106 -16.77 19.84 13.60
CA GLY A 106 -18.09 20.17 13.09
C GLY A 106 -18.26 19.71 11.65
N ARG A 107 -19.45 19.96 11.12
CA ARG A 107 -19.83 19.58 9.78
C ARG A 107 -20.62 20.69 9.11
N SER A 108 -20.41 20.87 7.81
CA SER A 108 -21.21 21.75 6.96
C SER A 108 -21.71 20.96 5.76
N ASP A 109 -23.04 20.82 5.66
CA ASP A 109 -23.68 20.09 4.56
C ASP A 109 -24.28 21.08 3.56
N ARG A 110 -24.06 20.81 2.27
CA ARG A 110 -24.70 21.48 1.12
C ARG A 110 -25.35 20.42 0.24
N GLU A 111 -26.03 20.83 -0.85
CA GLU A 111 -26.84 19.92 -1.65
C GLU A 111 -26.09 18.68 -2.19
N ASP A 112 -24.83 18.84 -2.63
CA ASP A 112 -24.04 17.76 -3.24
C ASP A 112 -22.64 17.62 -2.61
N GLU A 113 -22.44 18.24 -1.44
CA GLU A 113 -21.16 18.21 -0.73
C GLU A 113 -21.33 18.22 0.79
N THR A 114 -20.37 17.63 1.48
CA THR A 114 -20.23 17.72 2.94
C THR A 114 -18.78 18.06 3.30
N GLU A 115 -18.61 19.05 4.13
CA GLU A 115 -17.32 19.43 4.69
C GLU A 115 -17.23 18.98 6.15
N LEU A 116 -16.24 18.13 6.46
CA LEU A 116 -15.86 17.72 7.81
C LEU A 116 -14.76 18.65 8.28
N ILE A 117 -14.93 19.31 9.45
CA ILE A 117 -14.06 20.41 9.89
C ILE A 117 -13.62 20.15 11.33
N TRP A 118 -12.39 20.54 11.66
CA TRP A 118 -11.91 20.47 13.04
C TRP A 118 -10.80 21.48 13.32
N GLY A 119 -10.73 21.92 14.57
CA GLY A 119 -9.71 22.85 15.05
C GLY A 119 -8.36 22.16 15.24
N ILE A 120 -7.30 22.80 14.75
CA ILE A 120 -5.93 22.44 15.10
C ILE A 120 -5.74 22.71 16.59
N PHE A 121 -5.15 21.77 17.32
CA PHE A 121 -5.02 21.89 18.78
C PHE A 121 -3.58 22.20 19.23
N GLN A 122 -2.61 21.97 18.36
CA GLN A 122 -1.20 22.33 18.53
C GLN A 122 -0.51 22.33 17.16
N TYR A 123 0.56 23.09 17.03
CA TYR A 123 1.44 23.01 15.87
C TYR A 123 2.48 21.89 16.05
N GLY A 124 3.03 21.38 14.95
CA GLY A 124 3.88 20.21 14.88
C GLY A 124 3.08 18.93 14.61
N LYS A 125 3.66 17.78 14.94
CA LYS A 125 3.10 16.46 14.58
C LYS A 125 1.81 16.17 15.33
N ASN A 126 0.76 15.96 14.54
CA ASN A 126 -0.57 15.61 15.01
C ASN A 126 -1.06 14.30 14.39
N THR A 127 -1.89 13.60 15.15
CA THR A 127 -2.65 12.45 14.65
C THR A 127 -4.13 12.71 14.89
N TYR A 128 -4.91 12.75 13.80
CA TYR A 128 -6.36 12.88 13.84
C TYR A 128 -7.00 11.57 13.40
N LYS A 129 -8.01 11.13 14.13
CA LYS A 129 -8.84 9.97 13.76
C LYS A 129 -10.26 10.45 13.53
N LEU A 130 -10.67 10.42 12.26
CA LEU A 130 -11.99 10.75 11.79
C LEU A 130 -12.82 9.47 11.72
N THR A 131 -14.06 9.53 12.17
CA THR A 131 -15.03 8.44 12.01
C THR A 131 -16.31 8.99 11.42
N TYR A 132 -16.84 8.38 10.36
CA TYR A 132 -18.10 8.79 9.72
C TYR A 132 -18.71 7.65 8.91
N LYS A 133 -19.94 7.83 8.44
CA LYS A 133 -20.61 6.88 7.54
C LYS A 133 -20.83 7.48 6.16
N ILE A 134 -20.74 6.65 5.13
CA ILE A 134 -21.15 6.95 3.75
C ILE A 134 -22.40 6.10 3.49
N ASN A 135 -23.52 6.75 3.31
CA ASN A 135 -24.83 6.08 3.23
C ASN A 135 -25.63 6.47 1.96
N PRO A 136 -25.76 5.52 0.99
CA PRO A 136 -25.00 4.28 0.87
C PRO A 136 -23.64 4.48 0.18
N LEU A 137 -22.69 3.59 0.42
CA LEU A 137 -21.41 3.52 -0.31
C LEU A 137 -21.52 2.60 -1.54
N ILE A 138 -22.46 1.66 -1.51
CA ILE A 138 -22.71 0.71 -2.60
C ILE A 138 -23.90 1.16 -3.44
N ILE A 139 -23.73 1.08 -4.76
CA ILE A 139 -24.74 1.42 -5.77
C ILE A 139 -25.18 0.13 -6.46
N GLY A 140 -26.48 -0.11 -6.53
CA GLY A 140 -27.07 -1.21 -7.29
C GLY A 140 -27.25 -0.81 -8.75
N LEU A 141 -26.65 -1.57 -9.66
CA LEU A 141 -26.77 -1.40 -11.11
C LEU A 141 -27.68 -2.46 -11.74
N GLU A 142 -27.91 -2.36 -13.05
CA GLU A 142 -28.73 -3.34 -13.78
C GLU A 142 -28.12 -4.75 -13.77
N ASP A 143 -26.77 -4.85 -13.81
CA ASP A 143 -26.02 -6.11 -13.96
C ASP A 143 -25.21 -6.49 -12.72
N SER A 144 -24.99 -5.57 -11.78
CA SER A 144 -24.05 -5.75 -10.67
C SER A 144 -24.36 -4.81 -9.51
N ASP A 145 -23.68 -5.01 -8.37
CA ASP A 145 -23.53 -3.99 -7.35
C ASP A 145 -22.11 -3.40 -7.48
N MET A 146 -21.96 -2.10 -7.22
CA MET A 146 -20.73 -1.37 -7.44
C MET A 146 -20.35 -0.49 -6.24
N LEU A 147 -19.07 -0.52 -5.86
CA LEU A 147 -18.44 0.59 -5.16
C LEU A 147 -17.66 1.39 -6.19
N PHE A 148 -17.88 2.69 -6.28
CA PHE A 148 -17.10 3.58 -7.13
C PHE A 148 -17.00 4.96 -6.46
N PHE A 149 -15.97 5.13 -5.62
CA PHE A 149 -15.87 6.29 -4.75
C PHE A 149 -14.44 6.84 -4.72
N GLN A 150 -14.31 8.16 -4.79
CA GLN A 150 -13.04 8.88 -4.63
C GLN A 150 -12.86 9.24 -3.15
N PHE A 151 -12.03 8.48 -2.45
CA PHE A 151 -11.78 8.62 -1.01
C PHE A 151 -10.80 9.75 -0.69
N VAL A 152 -9.84 10.00 -1.58
CA VAL A 152 -8.91 11.14 -1.50
C VAL A 152 -9.09 11.96 -2.76
N GLY A 153 -9.54 13.20 -2.62
CA GLY A 153 -9.78 14.11 -3.74
C GLY A 153 -8.50 14.72 -4.30
N GLU A 154 -8.60 15.36 -5.46
CA GLU A 154 -7.47 15.99 -6.17
C GLU A 154 -6.96 17.25 -5.46
N ASN A 155 -7.84 17.93 -4.70
CA ASN A 155 -7.59 19.23 -4.10
C ASN A 155 -7.12 19.14 -2.63
N PHE A 156 -6.40 18.07 -2.26
CA PHE A 156 -5.72 18.01 -0.97
C PHE A 156 -4.45 18.86 -0.99
N ASP A 157 -4.28 19.70 0.05
CA ASP A 157 -3.09 20.53 0.26
C ASP A 157 -2.72 20.60 1.76
N PRO A 158 -1.59 19.99 2.19
CA PRO A 158 -0.70 19.14 1.39
C PRO A 158 -1.33 17.79 1.01
N LYS A 159 -0.86 17.20 -0.08
CA LYS A 159 -1.26 15.83 -0.46
C LYS A 159 -0.63 14.80 0.47
N PRO A 160 -1.33 13.71 0.84
CA PRO A 160 -0.75 12.65 1.65
C PRO A 160 0.41 11.96 0.91
N GLU A 161 1.55 11.80 1.59
CA GLU A 161 2.70 11.07 1.03
C GLU A 161 2.41 9.57 0.86
N ARG A 162 1.55 9.02 1.73
CA ARG A 162 1.13 7.62 1.71
C ARG A 162 -0.37 7.51 1.95
N VAL A 163 -1.01 6.62 1.19
CA VAL A 163 -2.41 6.26 1.37
C VAL A 163 -2.52 4.75 1.49
N ASN A 164 -3.18 4.28 2.55
CA ASN A 164 -3.55 2.88 2.72
C ASN A 164 -5.05 2.81 2.96
N ILE A 165 -5.77 1.99 2.20
CA ILE A 165 -7.20 1.79 2.38
C ILE A 165 -7.48 0.30 2.51
N ASN A 166 -8.17 -0.10 3.56
CA ASN A 166 -8.57 -1.47 3.82
C ASN A 166 -10.10 -1.53 3.88
N ILE A 167 -10.72 -2.27 2.95
CA ILE A 167 -12.17 -2.38 2.82
C ILE A 167 -12.60 -3.79 3.22
N LYS A 168 -13.48 -3.88 4.21
CA LYS A 168 -14.10 -5.10 4.72
C LYS A 168 -15.58 -5.12 4.37
N GLY A 169 -16.10 -6.27 3.99
CA GLY A 169 -17.54 -6.50 3.83
C GLY A 169 -18.19 -7.01 5.11
N PHE A 170 -19.52 -7.15 5.10
CA PHE A 170 -20.28 -7.86 6.13
C PHE A 170 -19.90 -9.36 6.22
N GLU A 171 -19.24 -9.87 5.19
CA GLU A 171 -18.56 -11.17 5.12
C GLU A 171 -17.29 -11.01 4.26
N PRO A 172 -16.31 -11.94 4.36
CA PRO A 172 -15.10 -11.87 3.53
C PRO A 172 -15.46 -11.86 2.04
N PHE A 173 -14.91 -10.90 1.30
CA PHE A 173 -15.12 -10.79 -0.13
C PHE A 173 -14.54 -11.99 -0.89
N ASP A 174 -15.26 -12.42 -1.93
CA ASP A 174 -14.77 -13.46 -2.84
C ASP A 174 -13.47 -13.01 -3.53
N ARG A 175 -12.55 -13.94 -3.78
CA ARG A 175 -11.27 -13.65 -4.46
C ARG A 175 -11.43 -13.12 -5.89
N ASN A 176 -12.58 -13.36 -6.50
CA ASN A 176 -12.88 -12.94 -7.87
C ASN A 176 -13.54 -11.54 -7.95
N VAL A 177 -13.64 -10.80 -6.85
CA VAL A 177 -14.10 -9.42 -6.89
C VAL A 177 -13.15 -8.62 -7.79
N LYS A 178 -13.69 -8.03 -8.86
CA LYS A 178 -12.91 -7.17 -9.75
C LYS A 178 -12.68 -5.82 -9.09
N MET A 179 -11.47 -5.30 -9.21
CA MET A 179 -11.06 -4.10 -8.49
C MET A 179 -10.08 -3.24 -9.30
N TRP A 180 -10.22 -1.92 -9.19
CA TRP A 180 -9.37 -0.92 -9.81
C TRP A 180 -9.13 0.22 -8.83
N GLY A 181 -7.91 0.76 -8.82
CA GLY A 181 -7.55 1.97 -8.10
C GLY A 181 -7.03 3.02 -9.08
N PHE A 182 -7.45 4.27 -8.93
CA PHE A 182 -7.07 5.38 -9.81
C PHE A 182 -6.48 6.53 -9.00
N GLY A 183 -5.63 7.33 -9.63
CA GLY A 183 -5.08 8.57 -9.09
C GLY A 183 -3.78 8.40 -8.29
N LEU A 184 -3.21 7.19 -8.26
CA LEU A 184 -1.99 6.93 -7.49
C LEU A 184 -1.13 5.84 -8.14
N ASP A 185 0.14 5.87 -7.79
CA ASP A 185 1.03 4.72 -7.96
C ASP A 185 0.86 3.79 -6.76
N GLY A 186 0.41 2.56 -6.98
CA GLY A 186 0.11 1.65 -5.89
C GLY A 186 -0.30 0.27 -6.33
N ASP A 187 -0.79 -0.48 -5.37
CA ASP A 187 -1.33 -1.82 -5.51
C ASP A 187 -2.70 -1.92 -4.85
N ILE A 188 -3.61 -2.68 -5.46
CA ILE A 188 -4.92 -3.02 -4.91
C ILE A 188 -5.15 -4.52 -5.09
N HIS A 189 -5.45 -5.22 -4.00
CA HIS A 189 -5.64 -6.68 -4.01
C HIS A 189 -6.59 -7.17 -2.93
N ASN A 190 -7.03 -8.42 -3.06
CA ASN A 190 -7.83 -9.09 -2.05
C ASN A 190 -6.92 -9.84 -1.07
N ALA A 191 -6.79 -9.31 0.13
CA ALA A 191 -6.03 -9.89 1.24
C ALA A 191 -6.97 -10.68 2.16
N SER A 192 -7.08 -11.99 1.94
CA SER A 192 -7.89 -12.90 2.79
C SER A 192 -9.35 -12.46 2.98
N GLY A 193 -9.95 -11.90 1.93
CA GLY A 193 -11.35 -11.44 1.94
C GLY A 193 -11.54 -9.96 2.27
N ASN A 194 -10.46 -9.19 2.42
CA ASN A 194 -10.50 -7.73 2.49
C ASN A 194 -9.88 -7.16 1.21
N ILE A 195 -10.39 -6.05 0.72
CA ILE A 195 -9.75 -5.31 -0.37
C ILE A 195 -8.79 -4.29 0.25
N VAL A 196 -7.53 -4.40 -0.12
CA VAL A 196 -6.45 -3.53 0.38
C VAL A 196 -5.86 -2.76 -0.77
N LEU A 197 -5.85 -1.43 -0.66
CA LEU A 197 -5.13 -0.53 -1.55
C LEU A 197 -3.98 0.10 -0.78
N LYS A 198 -2.80 0.13 -1.39
CA LYS A 198 -1.61 0.80 -0.84
C LYS A 198 -0.95 1.65 -1.91
N SER A 199 -0.64 2.89 -1.57
CA SER A 199 0.25 3.69 -2.40
C SER A 199 1.70 3.21 -2.24
N THR A 200 2.40 3.14 -3.36
CA THR A 200 3.83 2.78 -3.41
C THR A 200 4.69 3.91 -3.99
N GLY A 201 4.05 4.97 -4.44
CA GLY A 201 4.66 6.15 -5.03
C GLY A 201 3.80 7.38 -4.82
N GLU A 202 3.74 8.24 -5.84
CA GLU A 202 3.00 9.50 -5.80
C GLU A 202 1.48 9.26 -5.70
N VAL A 203 0.83 10.04 -4.86
CA VAL A 203 -0.63 10.10 -4.74
C VAL A 203 -1.11 11.45 -5.26
N ASP A 204 -1.92 11.44 -6.30
CA ASP A 204 -2.61 12.65 -6.79
C ASP A 204 -4.02 12.72 -6.21
N TYR A 205 -4.74 11.63 -6.32
CA TYR A 205 -6.03 11.36 -5.68
C TYR A 205 -6.17 9.85 -5.46
N THR A 206 -7.25 9.39 -4.83
CA THR A 206 -7.49 7.95 -4.67
C THR A 206 -8.96 7.61 -4.90
N THR A 207 -9.26 7.00 -6.05
CA THR A 207 -10.57 6.45 -6.39
C THR A 207 -10.49 4.93 -6.42
N ILE A 208 -11.46 4.26 -5.81
CA ILE A 208 -11.59 2.80 -5.85
C ILE A 208 -12.88 2.43 -6.57
N MET A 209 -12.77 1.47 -7.50
CA MET A 209 -13.89 0.84 -8.18
C MET A 209 -13.88 -0.67 -7.93
N LEU A 210 -14.99 -1.21 -7.41
CA LEU A 210 -15.16 -2.65 -7.17
C LEU A 210 -16.46 -3.11 -7.84
N LYS A 211 -16.43 -4.30 -8.47
CA LYS A 211 -17.61 -4.95 -9.03
C LYS A 211 -17.99 -6.17 -8.22
N PHE A 212 -19.23 -6.20 -7.76
CA PHE A 212 -19.83 -7.33 -7.04
C PHE A 212 -20.96 -7.97 -7.86
N PRO A 213 -21.30 -9.23 -7.60
CA PRO A 213 -22.49 -9.83 -8.20
C PRO A 213 -23.75 -9.01 -7.88
N LYS A 214 -24.70 -8.94 -8.83
CA LYS A 214 -25.99 -8.25 -8.60
C LYS A 214 -26.71 -8.80 -7.38
N GLY A 215 -27.13 -7.90 -6.48
CA GLY A 215 -27.84 -8.24 -5.26
C GLY A 215 -26.95 -8.84 -4.16
N TYR A 216 -25.62 -8.66 -4.26
CA TYR A 216 -24.70 -9.01 -3.19
C TYR A 216 -24.97 -8.17 -1.93
N PHE A 217 -25.31 -6.88 -2.14
CA PHE A 217 -25.77 -5.96 -1.10
C PHE A 217 -27.26 -5.65 -1.24
N ASN A 218 -27.91 -5.25 -0.16
CA ASN A 218 -29.29 -4.75 -0.13
C ASN A 218 -29.32 -3.21 -0.25
N THR A 219 -28.51 -2.62 -1.10
CA THR A 219 -28.43 -1.17 -1.21
C THR A 219 -29.75 -0.54 -1.66
N SER A 220 -30.08 0.60 -1.06
CA SER A 220 -31.26 1.40 -1.41
C SER A 220 -31.06 2.29 -2.64
N TYR A 221 -29.81 2.62 -2.98
CA TYR A 221 -29.48 3.46 -4.11
C TYR A 221 -29.31 2.60 -5.37
N LYS A 222 -30.14 2.86 -6.39
CA LYS A 222 -30.15 2.09 -7.65
C LYS A 222 -30.09 3.05 -8.82
N GLU A 223 -29.32 2.68 -9.83
CA GLU A 223 -29.27 3.37 -11.11
C GLU A 223 -29.56 2.41 -12.27
N ASP A 224 -30.26 2.91 -13.27
CA ASP A 224 -30.58 2.20 -14.52
C ASP A 224 -29.38 2.30 -15.49
N LYS A 225 -28.23 1.80 -15.02
CA LYS A 225 -26.96 1.72 -15.73
C LYS A 225 -26.30 0.38 -15.48
N THR A 226 -25.44 -0.03 -16.41
CA THR A 226 -24.59 -1.20 -16.26
C THR A 226 -23.24 -0.84 -15.65
N PHE A 227 -22.51 -1.83 -15.18
CA PHE A 227 -21.13 -1.60 -14.71
C PHE A 227 -20.23 -1.06 -15.82
N ASP A 228 -20.41 -1.54 -17.05
CA ASP A 228 -19.59 -1.14 -18.19
C ASP A 228 -19.80 0.35 -18.57
N ASP A 229 -20.98 0.92 -18.30
CA ASP A 229 -21.23 2.35 -18.47
C ASP A 229 -20.31 3.21 -17.59
N TYR A 230 -20.09 2.76 -16.35
CA TYR A 230 -19.15 3.41 -15.43
C TYR A 230 -17.69 3.09 -15.74
N ALA A 231 -17.38 1.82 -16.04
CA ALA A 231 -16.03 1.37 -16.33
C ALA A 231 -15.44 2.09 -17.54
N ASN A 232 -16.24 2.27 -18.61
CA ASN A 232 -15.84 2.99 -19.83
C ASN A 232 -15.50 4.46 -19.57
N GLU A 233 -16.13 5.10 -18.58
CA GLU A 233 -15.80 6.45 -18.18
C GLU A 233 -14.57 6.48 -17.27
N ALA A 234 -14.52 5.58 -16.31
CA ALA A 234 -13.44 5.47 -15.33
C ALA A 234 -12.07 5.17 -15.98
N ILE A 235 -12.06 4.42 -17.08
CA ILE A 235 -10.81 4.01 -17.76
C ILE A 235 -10.22 5.15 -18.61
N LYS A 236 -11.00 6.15 -19.01
CA LYS A 236 -10.50 7.28 -19.79
C LYS A 236 -9.39 8.01 -19.07
N GLY A 237 -8.28 8.27 -19.75
CA GLY A 237 -7.08 8.88 -19.19
C GLY A 237 -6.25 7.96 -18.30
N SER A 238 -6.69 6.71 -18.08
CA SER A 238 -5.93 5.70 -17.35
C SER A 238 -4.96 4.94 -18.26
N LYS A 239 -4.03 4.22 -17.67
CA LYS A 239 -3.13 3.32 -18.40
C LYS A 239 -3.83 2.14 -19.08
N TRP A 240 -5.12 1.94 -18.85
CA TRP A 240 -5.93 0.88 -19.47
C TRP A 240 -6.70 1.35 -20.71
N GLU A 241 -6.81 2.64 -20.98
CA GLU A 241 -7.54 3.20 -22.13
C GLU A 241 -7.08 2.64 -23.48
N GLU A 242 -5.78 2.40 -23.64
CA GLU A 242 -5.21 1.85 -24.89
C GLU A 242 -5.56 0.36 -25.15
N ARG A 243 -6.15 -0.35 -24.19
CA ARG A 243 -6.44 -1.79 -24.28
C ARG A 243 -7.85 -2.13 -24.69
N GLU A 244 -8.80 -1.20 -24.59
CA GLU A 244 -10.20 -1.42 -24.93
C GLU A 244 -10.53 -1.27 -26.44
N GLY A 245 -9.62 -0.80 -27.27
CA GLY A 245 -9.80 -0.67 -28.73
C GLY A 245 -9.96 -1.99 -29.50
N GLU A 246 -9.87 -3.15 -28.85
CA GLU A 246 -9.96 -4.49 -29.48
C GLU A 246 -11.09 -5.39 -28.97
N ALA A 247 -12.05 -4.89 -28.21
CA ALA A 247 -13.19 -5.70 -27.79
C ALA A 247 -14.30 -5.69 -28.84
N ASN A 248 -14.41 -6.79 -29.58
CA ASN A 248 -15.45 -7.05 -30.58
C ASN A 248 -16.87 -6.93 -30.03
N THR A 249 -17.66 -6.11 -30.66
CA THR A 249 -19.12 -6.08 -30.52
C THR A 249 -19.76 -7.13 -31.44
N ASP A 250 -20.32 -8.19 -30.82
CA ASP A 250 -21.21 -9.10 -31.56
C ASP A 250 -22.63 -9.03 -31.00
N PRO A 251 -23.64 -8.82 -31.87
CA PRO A 251 -25.04 -8.73 -31.41
C PRO A 251 -25.62 -10.11 -31.06
N THR A 252 -26.32 -10.18 -29.94
CA THR A 252 -26.93 -11.39 -29.35
C THR A 252 -27.90 -12.11 -30.32
N PRO A 253 -27.61 -13.33 -30.71
CA PRO A 253 -28.47 -14.10 -31.63
C PRO A 253 -29.71 -14.70 -30.95
N TRP A 254 -30.78 -14.93 -31.73
CA TRP A 254 -32.14 -15.39 -31.32
C TRP A 254 -32.24 -16.68 -30.51
N TYR A 255 -31.21 -17.50 -30.49
CA TYR A 255 -31.13 -18.77 -29.72
C TYR A 255 -30.95 -18.60 -28.21
N VAL A 256 -30.65 -17.38 -27.73
CA VAL A 256 -30.51 -17.08 -26.30
C VAL A 256 -31.84 -17.31 -25.54
N LYS A 257 -33.00 -17.13 -26.20
CA LYS A 257 -34.32 -17.35 -25.59
C LYS A 257 -34.66 -18.82 -25.35
N VAL A 258 -33.96 -19.76 -25.96
CA VAL A 258 -34.17 -21.21 -25.78
C VAL A 258 -33.18 -21.76 -24.73
N ILE A 259 -32.04 -21.07 -24.54
CA ILE A 259 -30.96 -21.50 -23.66
C ILE A 259 -31.19 -21.03 -22.20
N LEU A 260 -32.03 -20.00 -21.98
CA LEU A 260 -32.24 -19.40 -20.66
C LEU A 260 -32.68 -20.39 -19.57
N PRO A 261 -33.63 -21.32 -19.80
CA PRO A 261 -33.98 -22.34 -18.78
C PRO A 261 -32.85 -23.38 -18.60
N LEU A 262 -32.10 -23.68 -19.64
CA LEU A 262 -30.95 -24.59 -19.54
C LEU A 262 -29.79 -23.93 -18.76
N VAL A 263 -29.61 -22.64 -18.94
CA VAL A 263 -28.63 -21.81 -18.21
C VAL A 263 -29.00 -21.70 -16.72
N LEU A 264 -30.28 -21.64 -16.37
CA LEU A 264 -30.74 -21.65 -14.97
C LEU A 264 -30.43 -23.00 -14.28
N LEU A 265 -30.62 -24.11 -14.95
CA LEU A 265 -30.24 -25.44 -14.45
C LEU A 265 -28.70 -25.62 -14.38
N LEU A 266 -28.00 -25.08 -15.35
CA LEU A 266 -26.54 -25.04 -15.35
C LEU A 266 -26.01 -24.05 -14.28
N GLY A 267 -26.73 -22.96 -14.01
CA GLY A 267 -26.44 -22.01 -12.95
C GLY A 267 -26.52 -22.61 -11.55
N LEU A 268 -27.59 -23.36 -11.26
CA LEU A 268 -27.71 -24.11 -10.00
C LEU A 268 -26.64 -25.21 -9.89
N GLY A 269 -26.33 -25.86 -11.00
CA GLY A 269 -25.23 -26.83 -11.08
C GLY A 269 -23.86 -26.16 -10.87
N SER A 270 -23.65 -24.98 -11.39
CA SER A 270 -22.39 -24.23 -11.23
C SER A 270 -22.22 -23.69 -9.80
N ILE A 271 -23.30 -23.26 -9.13
CA ILE A 271 -23.27 -22.88 -7.71
C ILE A 271 -22.91 -24.10 -6.86
N PHE A 272 -23.53 -25.24 -7.10
CA PHE A 272 -23.21 -26.49 -6.39
C PHE A 272 -21.75 -26.91 -6.64
N LEU A 273 -21.29 -26.82 -7.89
CA LEU A 273 -19.89 -27.11 -8.26
C LEU A 273 -18.93 -26.10 -7.64
N GLY A 274 -19.30 -24.82 -7.56
CA GLY A 274 -18.52 -23.77 -6.91
C GLY A 274 -18.36 -24.02 -5.40
N VAL A 275 -19.45 -24.32 -4.70
CA VAL A 275 -19.43 -24.66 -3.27
C VAL A 275 -18.64 -25.94 -3.03
N ARG A 276 -18.78 -26.94 -3.92
CA ARG A 276 -18.00 -28.19 -3.89
C ARG A 276 -16.52 -27.93 -4.12
N ALA A 277 -16.17 -27.10 -5.11
CA ALA A 277 -14.80 -26.71 -5.40
C ALA A 277 -14.16 -25.99 -4.21
N LYS A 278 -14.87 -25.00 -3.62
CA LYS A 278 -14.40 -24.25 -2.43
C LYS A 278 -14.16 -25.17 -1.22
N LYS A 279 -15.09 -26.09 -0.93
CA LYS A 279 -14.97 -27.02 0.21
C LYS A 279 -13.93 -28.12 0.02
N LEU A 280 -13.59 -28.45 -1.22
CA LEU A 280 -12.57 -29.46 -1.57
C LEU A 280 -11.24 -28.81 -2.01
N HIS A 281 -11.15 -27.47 -1.99
CA HIS A 281 -9.94 -26.75 -2.32
C HIS A 281 -8.93 -26.85 -1.18
N PHE A 282 -7.68 -27.09 -1.52
CA PHE A 282 -6.53 -27.00 -0.64
C PHE A 282 -5.76 -25.74 -1.02
N ASP A 283 -5.50 -24.88 -0.06
CA ASP A 283 -4.65 -23.72 -0.25
C ASP A 283 -3.23 -24.10 0.20
N GLU A 284 -2.34 -24.24 -0.77
CA GLU A 284 -0.96 -24.65 -0.54
C GLU A 284 -0.16 -23.68 0.33
N ASN A 285 -0.66 -22.46 0.54
CA ASN A 285 -0.04 -21.45 1.38
C ASN A 285 -0.77 -21.29 2.73
N ASN A 286 -1.85 -22.04 2.95
CA ASN A 286 -2.59 -22.00 4.20
C ASN A 286 -1.82 -22.73 5.31
N ILE A 287 -1.58 -22.02 6.43
CA ILE A 287 -0.97 -22.60 7.65
C ILE A 287 -2.12 -23.03 8.56
N THR A 288 -2.23 -24.37 8.76
CA THR A 288 -3.36 -24.97 9.50
C THR A 288 -3.30 -24.76 11.00
N ASN A 289 -2.12 -24.51 11.57
CA ASN A 289 -1.89 -24.23 12.99
C ASN A 289 -1.48 -22.79 13.22
N ASP A 290 -2.08 -21.85 12.47
CA ASP A 290 -1.73 -20.42 12.52
C ASP A 290 -2.06 -19.76 13.88
N GLU A 291 -2.89 -20.39 14.72
CA GLU A 291 -3.11 -19.99 16.10
C GLU A 291 -1.84 -20.04 16.97
N THR A 292 -0.81 -20.77 16.54
CA THR A 292 0.52 -20.78 17.20
C THR A 292 1.29 -19.51 16.90
N LEU A 293 0.99 -18.80 15.81
CA LEU A 293 1.62 -17.56 15.38
C LEU A 293 0.95 -16.38 16.07
N LYS A 294 1.50 -15.97 17.21
CA LYS A 294 0.95 -14.85 17.97
C LYS A 294 1.08 -13.52 17.22
N LYS A 295 0.07 -12.67 17.34
CA LYS A 295 0.09 -11.33 16.69
C LYS A 295 1.32 -10.52 17.12
N ALA A 296 1.87 -9.73 16.20
CA ALA A 296 3.09 -8.94 16.42
C ALA A 296 3.04 -8.08 17.69
N LYS A 297 1.88 -7.48 18.01
CA LYS A 297 1.67 -6.70 19.24
C LYS A 297 1.93 -7.45 20.55
N THR A 298 1.90 -8.78 20.54
CA THR A 298 2.20 -9.62 21.73
C THR A 298 3.67 -9.55 22.11
N PHE A 299 4.53 -9.21 21.17
CA PHE A 299 5.98 -9.11 21.33
C PHE A 299 6.46 -7.67 21.50
N LYS A 300 5.55 -6.72 21.77
CA LYS A 300 5.93 -5.35 22.09
C LYS A 300 6.98 -5.34 23.20
N ASP A 301 8.01 -4.53 23.04
CA ASP A 301 9.16 -4.42 23.96
C ASP A 301 9.99 -5.71 24.11
N GLN A 302 9.86 -6.66 23.18
CA GLN A 302 10.74 -7.82 23.07
C GLN A 302 11.63 -7.66 21.83
N TYR A 303 12.91 -7.99 21.98
CA TYR A 303 13.94 -7.71 20.98
C TYR A 303 14.73 -8.96 20.64
N PHE A 304 15.00 -9.13 19.36
CA PHE A 304 16.01 -10.06 18.86
C PHE A 304 17.10 -9.22 18.19
N ARG A 305 18.36 -9.44 18.54
CA ARG A 305 19.46 -8.51 18.22
C ARG A 305 20.40 -9.02 17.13
N ASP A 306 20.09 -10.16 16.54
CA ASP A 306 20.86 -10.78 15.48
C ASP A 306 20.02 -10.92 14.21
N ILE A 307 20.66 -11.34 13.11
CA ILE A 307 19.97 -11.66 11.88
C ILE A 307 19.03 -12.84 12.11
N PRO A 308 17.71 -12.70 11.87
CA PRO A 308 16.76 -13.75 12.22
C PRO A 308 16.80 -14.97 11.29
N TYR A 309 17.41 -14.82 10.11
CA TYR A 309 17.48 -15.87 9.09
C TYR A 309 18.82 -15.79 8.33
N ASP A 310 19.54 -16.88 8.24
CA ASP A 310 20.91 -16.97 7.74
C ASP A 310 21.05 -17.51 6.31
N SER A 311 19.93 -17.63 5.59
CA SER A 311 19.87 -18.08 4.20
C SER A 311 19.29 -16.98 3.28
N HIS A 312 18.66 -17.35 2.15
CA HIS A 312 18.11 -16.37 1.21
C HIS A 312 16.92 -15.61 1.82
N ILE A 313 17.03 -14.30 1.85
CA ILE A 313 16.06 -13.43 2.55
C ILE A 313 14.64 -13.60 2.05
N GLU A 314 14.42 -13.91 0.76
CA GLU A 314 13.10 -14.15 0.19
C GLU A 314 12.36 -15.33 0.82
N ASP A 315 13.05 -16.29 1.39
CA ASP A 315 12.41 -17.43 2.07
C ASP A 315 11.54 -16.94 3.25
N THR A 316 11.90 -15.83 3.87
CA THR A 316 11.14 -15.27 5.00
C THR A 316 9.81 -14.62 4.61
N TYR A 317 9.52 -14.42 3.31
CA TYR A 317 8.40 -13.62 2.83
C TYR A 317 7.05 -14.09 3.39
N LEU A 318 6.74 -15.39 3.32
CA LEU A 318 5.47 -15.95 3.79
C LEU A 318 5.23 -15.68 5.30
N LEU A 319 6.24 -15.86 6.14
CA LEU A 319 6.13 -15.64 7.59
C LEU A 319 6.15 -14.15 7.95
N ALA A 320 6.95 -13.36 7.25
CA ALA A 320 7.04 -11.93 7.46
C ALA A 320 5.74 -11.21 7.04
N GLU A 321 5.16 -11.59 5.90
CA GLU A 321 3.85 -11.09 5.44
C GLU A 321 2.73 -11.50 6.41
N LYS A 322 2.78 -12.73 6.93
CA LYS A 322 1.84 -13.19 7.97
C LYS A 322 1.94 -12.38 9.27
N ALA A 323 3.15 -11.92 9.64
CA ALA A 323 3.36 -11.05 10.81
C ALA A 323 2.83 -9.63 10.59
N TYR A 324 2.98 -9.11 9.37
CA TYR A 324 2.66 -7.74 8.99
C TYR A 324 1.97 -7.68 7.63
N PRO A 325 0.72 -8.19 7.52
CA PRO A 325 0.05 -8.46 6.24
C PRO A 325 -0.24 -7.22 5.40
N TYR A 326 -0.13 -6.03 5.99
CA TYR A 326 -0.39 -4.76 5.30
C TYR A 326 0.87 -3.92 5.06
N GLU A 327 2.00 -4.33 5.61
CA GLU A 327 3.24 -3.56 5.57
C GLU A 327 4.31 -4.23 4.71
N ILE A 328 4.29 -5.55 4.64
CA ILE A 328 5.28 -6.33 3.87
C ILE A 328 4.69 -6.70 2.52
N ASN A 329 5.45 -6.41 1.48
CA ASN A 329 5.10 -6.72 0.10
C ASN A 329 6.35 -7.07 -0.72
N GLN A 330 6.16 -7.50 -1.95
CA GLN A 330 7.25 -7.91 -2.84
C GLN A 330 8.23 -6.76 -3.15
N GLY A 331 7.75 -5.51 -3.23
CA GLY A 331 8.59 -4.33 -3.46
C GLY A 331 9.58 -4.11 -2.32
N ASN A 332 9.20 -4.45 -1.09
CA ASN A 332 10.11 -4.40 0.06
C ASN A 332 11.29 -5.37 -0.13
N TYR A 333 11.02 -6.58 -0.61
CA TYR A 333 12.07 -7.58 -0.91
C TYR A 333 12.92 -7.16 -2.10
N MET A 334 12.33 -6.62 -3.16
CA MET A 334 13.09 -6.03 -4.27
C MET A 334 14.02 -4.92 -3.77
N ASN A 335 13.57 -4.07 -2.84
CA ASN A 335 14.41 -3.05 -2.22
C ASN A 335 15.57 -3.69 -1.42
N ALA A 336 15.29 -4.74 -0.66
CA ALA A 336 16.31 -5.48 0.08
C ALA A 336 17.36 -6.10 -0.87
N PHE A 337 16.94 -6.66 -2.00
CA PHE A 337 17.86 -7.18 -3.02
C PHE A 337 18.74 -6.08 -3.62
N ILE A 338 18.17 -4.92 -3.96
CA ILE A 338 18.95 -3.78 -4.46
C ILE A 338 19.98 -3.33 -3.42
N LEU A 339 19.60 -3.21 -2.14
CA LEU A 339 20.53 -2.85 -1.07
C LEU A 339 21.63 -3.90 -0.88
N LYS A 340 21.29 -5.20 -0.92
CA LYS A 340 22.25 -6.29 -0.87
C LYS A 340 23.26 -6.18 -2.02
N TRP A 341 22.80 -5.96 -3.25
CA TRP A 341 23.69 -5.82 -4.40
C TRP A 341 24.57 -4.56 -4.34
N ILE A 342 24.10 -3.46 -3.74
CA ILE A 342 24.94 -2.28 -3.47
C ILE A 342 26.00 -2.63 -2.41
N TYR A 343 25.60 -3.30 -1.33
CA TYR A 343 26.48 -3.75 -0.25
C TYR A 343 27.61 -4.65 -0.78
N ASP A 344 27.26 -5.63 -1.63
CA ASP A 344 28.18 -6.57 -2.26
C ASP A 344 28.94 -5.97 -3.48
N LYS A 345 28.72 -4.68 -3.79
CA LYS A 345 29.33 -3.97 -4.93
C LYS A 345 29.03 -4.61 -6.29
N ASN A 346 27.87 -5.23 -6.43
CA ASN A 346 27.39 -5.79 -7.69
C ASN A 346 26.73 -4.75 -8.59
N ILE A 347 26.14 -3.70 -7.98
CA ILE A 347 25.51 -2.61 -8.70
C ILE A 347 25.84 -1.25 -8.06
N GLU A 348 25.60 -0.20 -8.84
CA GLU A 348 25.52 1.20 -8.38
C GLU A 348 24.18 1.77 -8.76
N ILE A 349 23.63 2.68 -7.94
CA ILE A 349 22.44 3.45 -8.26
C ILE A 349 22.82 4.88 -8.63
N GLU A 350 22.48 5.28 -9.85
CA GLU A 350 22.70 6.62 -10.36
C GLU A 350 21.39 7.41 -10.30
N ALA A 351 21.38 8.49 -9.55
CA ALA A 351 20.25 9.38 -9.43
C ALA A 351 20.74 10.84 -9.32
N ARG A 352 19.89 11.78 -9.73
CA ARG A 352 20.24 13.22 -9.75
C ARG A 352 19.76 13.96 -8.50
N LYS A 353 18.82 13.37 -7.77
CA LYS A 353 18.20 13.93 -6.57
C LYS A 353 17.64 12.80 -5.70
N GLU A 354 17.28 13.13 -4.48
CA GLU A 354 16.53 12.24 -3.62
C GLU A 354 15.18 11.88 -4.27
N LYS A 355 14.75 10.61 -4.11
CA LYS A 355 13.53 10.07 -4.72
C LYS A 355 13.45 10.34 -6.23
N ASP A 356 14.54 10.12 -6.95
CA ASP A 356 14.62 10.41 -8.39
C ASP A 356 13.82 9.35 -9.20
N LYS A 357 12.72 9.76 -9.81
CA LYS A 357 11.94 8.91 -10.73
C LYS A 357 12.74 8.43 -11.96
N ASN A 358 13.87 9.06 -12.25
CA ASN A 358 14.78 8.69 -13.34
C ASN A 358 16.06 8.02 -12.83
N ALA A 359 16.07 7.55 -11.58
CA ALA A 359 17.16 6.75 -11.06
C ALA A 359 17.42 5.53 -11.97
N LYS A 360 18.72 5.19 -12.13
CA LYS A 360 19.15 4.09 -12.98
C LYS A 360 20.10 3.19 -12.22
N ILE A 361 20.10 1.92 -12.55
CA ILE A 361 21.03 0.93 -12.04
C ILE A 361 22.16 0.73 -13.06
N ARG A 362 23.41 0.79 -12.59
CA ARG A 362 24.60 0.32 -13.28
C ARG A 362 24.95 -1.06 -12.73
N ILE A 363 24.98 -2.07 -13.58
CA ILE A 363 25.45 -3.42 -13.22
C ILE A 363 26.97 -3.42 -13.30
N LEU A 364 27.64 -3.79 -12.21
CA LEU A 364 29.11 -3.93 -12.13
C LEU A 364 29.51 -5.40 -12.26
N ALA A 365 28.81 -6.29 -11.57
CA ALA A 365 29.01 -7.73 -11.61
C ALA A 365 27.72 -8.46 -11.30
N ARG A 366 27.60 -9.70 -11.78
CA ARG A 366 26.50 -10.57 -11.39
C ARG A 366 26.75 -11.13 -9.98
N PRO A 367 25.80 -11.08 -9.05
CA PRO A 367 25.93 -11.73 -7.74
C PRO A 367 26.16 -13.24 -7.88
N SER A 368 26.98 -13.81 -7.03
CA SER A 368 27.34 -15.24 -7.09
C SER A 368 26.39 -16.15 -6.30
N ASP A 369 25.77 -15.60 -5.25
CA ASP A 369 24.87 -16.33 -4.36
C ASP A 369 23.55 -15.59 -4.26
N MET A 370 22.57 -16.03 -5.03
CA MET A 370 21.22 -15.46 -5.10
C MET A 370 20.18 -16.56 -4.86
N GLY A 371 19.17 -16.24 -4.08
CA GLY A 371 17.95 -17.02 -4.07
C GLY A 371 17.20 -16.93 -5.40
N LYS A 372 16.24 -17.78 -5.60
CA LYS A 372 15.52 -17.89 -6.90
C LYS A 372 14.77 -16.61 -7.28
N MET A 373 14.17 -15.90 -6.29
CA MET A 373 13.47 -14.65 -6.55
C MET A 373 14.43 -13.50 -6.76
N GLU A 374 15.51 -13.45 -5.98
CA GLU A 374 16.59 -12.49 -6.16
C GLU A 374 17.19 -12.64 -7.57
N GLU A 375 17.48 -13.87 -8.00
CA GLU A 375 18.00 -14.15 -9.34
C GLU A 375 17.00 -13.77 -10.44
N ALA A 376 15.73 -14.10 -10.27
CA ALA A 376 14.68 -13.72 -11.23
C ALA A 376 14.59 -12.19 -11.37
N PHE A 377 14.66 -11.46 -10.26
CA PHE A 377 14.66 -10.00 -10.29
C PHE A 377 15.93 -9.42 -10.92
N PHE A 378 17.09 -9.98 -10.61
CA PHE A 378 18.34 -9.57 -11.25
C PHE A 378 18.31 -9.79 -12.76
N ASN A 379 17.80 -10.95 -13.21
CA ASN A 379 17.64 -11.27 -14.64
C ASN A 379 16.72 -10.26 -15.36
N ILE A 380 15.65 -9.81 -14.72
CA ILE A 380 14.78 -8.76 -15.26
C ILE A 380 15.57 -7.48 -15.49
N ILE A 381 16.37 -7.05 -14.51
CA ILE A 381 17.19 -5.84 -14.63
C ILE A 381 18.26 -6.02 -15.71
N GLU A 382 18.98 -7.13 -15.68
CA GLU A 382 20.06 -7.44 -16.65
C GLU A 382 19.52 -7.45 -18.10
N LYS A 383 18.44 -8.15 -18.37
CA LYS A 383 17.82 -8.19 -19.70
C LYS A 383 17.19 -6.86 -20.12
N SER A 384 16.74 -6.05 -19.16
CA SER A 384 16.24 -4.71 -19.44
C SER A 384 17.33 -3.75 -19.95
N GLN A 385 18.61 -4.10 -19.76
CA GLN A 385 19.76 -3.36 -20.26
C GLN A 385 19.78 -3.26 -21.80
N GLU A 386 19.22 -4.24 -22.51
CA GLU A 386 19.08 -4.21 -23.98
C GLU A 386 18.24 -3.03 -24.49
N TYR A 387 17.37 -2.47 -23.64
CA TYR A 387 16.54 -1.30 -23.96
C TYR A 387 17.18 0.02 -23.55
N SER A 388 18.38 -0.02 -23.01
CA SER A 388 19.18 1.15 -22.62
C SER A 388 20.09 1.60 -23.75
N LYS A 389 20.34 2.92 -23.84
CA LYS A 389 21.30 3.50 -24.78
C LYS A 389 22.69 3.73 -24.15
N ASP A 390 22.73 3.81 -22.83
CA ASP A 390 23.90 4.18 -22.03
C ASP A 390 24.37 3.04 -21.11
N GLY A 391 23.78 1.85 -21.25
CA GLY A 391 24.09 0.69 -20.41
C GLY A 391 23.47 0.76 -19.00
N LEU A 392 22.74 1.83 -18.66
CA LEU A 392 22.13 2.02 -17.37
C LEU A 392 20.64 1.64 -17.42
N VAL A 393 20.16 0.89 -16.44
CA VAL A 393 18.80 0.38 -16.43
C VAL A 393 17.86 1.28 -15.62
N SER A 394 16.96 1.97 -16.30
CA SER A 394 15.89 2.75 -15.69
C SER A 394 14.60 1.92 -15.61
N ASN A 395 13.64 2.36 -14.80
CA ASN A 395 12.30 1.77 -14.77
C ASN A 395 11.59 1.77 -16.14
N LYS A 396 11.88 2.77 -17.00
CA LYS A 396 11.38 2.78 -18.39
C LYS A 396 11.96 1.65 -19.24
N ASN A 397 13.18 1.20 -18.99
CA ASN A 397 13.77 0.06 -19.67
C ASN A 397 13.09 -1.24 -19.22
N ILE A 398 12.84 -1.40 -17.91
CA ILE A 398 12.09 -2.54 -17.36
C ILE A 398 10.67 -2.59 -17.94
N GLN A 399 9.99 -1.46 -18.01
CA GLN A 399 8.66 -1.38 -18.62
C GLN A 399 8.66 -1.83 -20.09
N LYS A 400 9.68 -1.43 -20.87
CA LYS A 400 9.82 -1.90 -22.26
C LYS A 400 10.08 -3.40 -22.36
N TYR A 401 10.88 -3.93 -21.45
CA TYR A 401 11.14 -5.36 -21.37
C TYR A 401 9.84 -6.13 -21.08
N PHE A 402 9.06 -5.71 -20.09
CA PHE A 402 7.79 -6.36 -19.76
C PHE A 402 6.75 -6.26 -20.87
N LYS A 403 6.66 -5.14 -21.59
CA LYS A 403 5.75 -5.02 -22.75
C LYS A 403 5.99 -6.11 -23.80
N LYS A 404 7.22 -6.58 -23.95
CA LYS A 404 7.59 -7.63 -24.92
C LYS A 404 7.58 -9.05 -24.34
N ASN A 405 7.57 -9.19 -23.02
CA ASN A 405 7.71 -10.48 -22.33
C ASN A 405 6.67 -10.55 -21.19
N LYS A 406 5.38 -10.50 -21.56
CA LYS A 406 4.28 -10.40 -20.58
C LYS A 406 4.22 -11.61 -19.63
N GLU A 407 4.47 -12.82 -20.12
CA GLU A 407 4.49 -14.06 -19.33
C GLU A 407 5.49 -14.03 -18.17
N ILE A 408 6.64 -13.38 -18.35
CA ILE A 408 7.68 -13.27 -17.28
C ILE A 408 7.16 -12.43 -16.10
N THR A 409 6.24 -11.51 -16.34
CA THR A 409 5.67 -10.65 -15.30
C THR A 409 4.70 -11.41 -14.42
N GLU A 410 3.86 -12.26 -15.01
CA GLU A 410 2.90 -13.09 -14.29
C GLU A 410 3.65 -14.12 -13.44
N ASP A 411 4.56 -14.88 -14.05
CA ASP A 411 5.40 -15.86 -13.37
C ASP A 411 6.17 -15.25 -12.20
N PHE A 412 6.78 -14.08 -12.38
CA PHE A 412 7.54 -13.42 -11.32
C PHE A 412 6.66 -13.02 -10.13
N TYR A 413 5.46 -12.49 -10.40
CA TYR A 413 4.56 -12.05 -9.35
C TYR A 413 3.96 -13.21 -8.57
N GLU A 414 3.53 -14.27 -9.27
CA GLU A 414 2.88 -15.43 -8.67
C GLU A 414 3.86 -16.36 -7.92
N ASP A 415 5.11 -16.37 -8.32
CA ASP A 415 6.13 -17.27 -7.77
C ASP A 415 6.68 -16.88 -6.38
N PHE A 416 6.44 -15.67 -5.88
CA PHE A 416 7.03 -15.20 -4.63
C PHE A 416 6.60 -16.02 -3.42
N LEU A 417 5.29 -16.25 -3.23
CA LEU A 417 4.77 -17.09 -2.15
C LEU A 417 5.19 -18.56 -2.26
N PRO A 418 5.03 -19.23 -3.43
CA PRO A 418 5.50 -20.60 -3.62
C PRO A 418 6.99 -20.78 -3.31
N ARG A 419 7.84 -19.86 -3.73
CA ARG A 419 9.30 -19.98 -3.51
C ARG A 419 9.67 -19.76 -2.06
N SER A 420 9.07 -18.77 -1.38
CA SER A 420 9.23 -18.58 0.06
C SER A 420 8.80 -19.83 0.82
N ARG A 421 7.62 -20.39 0.50
CA ARG A 421 7.14 -21.64 1.07
C ARG A 421 8.16 -22.78 0.90
N ASP A 422 8.67 -22.96 -0.32
CA ASP A 422 9.59 -24.04 -0.62
C ASP A 422 10.94 -23.87 0.12
N GLY A 423 11.45 -22.63 0.23
CA GLY A 423 12.63 -22.31 1.02
C GLY A 423 12.43 -22.62 2.51
N LEU A 424 11.31 -22.17 3.09
CA LEU A 424 10.97 -22.47 4.48
C LEU A 424 10.76 -23.97 4.75
N LYS A 425 10.21 -24.72 3.77
CA LYS A 425 10.11 -26.19 3.87
C LYS A 425 11.48 -26.85 3.81
N SER A 426 12.35 -26.41 2.91
CA SER A 426 13.72 -26.93 2.79
C SER A 426 14.53 -26.69 4.07
N GLY A 427 14.29 -25.58 4.76
CA GLY A 427 14.88 -25.24 6.05
C GLY A 427 14.17 -25.85 7.26
N GLU A 428 13.14 -26.70 7.07
CA GLU A 428 12.34 -27.32 8.14
C GLU A 428 11.55 -26.33 9.02
N TYR A 429 11.29 -25.12 8.52
CA TYR A 429 10.44 -24.12 9.21
C TYR A 429 8.95 -24.38 8.98
N LEU A 430 8.61 -24.98 7.82
CA LEU A 430 7.28 -25.44 7.46
C LEU A 430 7.33 -26.91 7.05
N LYS A 431 6.20 -27.60 7.20
CA LYS A 431 6.01 -28.95 6.70
C LYS A 431 4.62 -29.13 6.08
N ASP A 432 4.49 -30.06 5.12
CA ASP A 432 3.20 -30.42 4.56
C ASP A 432 2.43 -31.35 5.51
N ILE A 433 1.16 -31.03 5.76
CA ILE A 433 0.22 -31.94 6.41
C ILE A 433 -0.77 -32.41 5.37
N ARG A 434 -0.92 -33.73 5.24
CA ARG A 434 -1.91 -34.35 4.37
C ARG A 434 -3.17 -34.67 5.14
N PHE A 435 -4.31 -34.31 4.57
CA PHE A 435 -5.61 -34.68 5.10
C PHE A 435 -6.66 -34.75 3.98
N GLU A 436 -7.82 -35.30 4.32
CA GLU A 436 -8.94 -35.49 3.39
C GLU A 436 -10.02 -34.43 3.67
N LYS A 437 -10.39 -33.66 2.66
CA LYS A 437 -11.59 -32.81 2.68
C LYS A 437 -12.76 -33.56 2.06
N LYS A 438 -13.93 -33.50 2.70
CA LYS A 438 -15.17 -34.18 2.28
C LYS A 438 -16.26 -33.17 1.98
N PHE A 439 -16.94 -33.36 0.86
CA PHE A 439 -18.17 -32.65 0.54
C PHE A 439 -19.15 -33.57 -0.16
N ALA A 440 -20.32 -33.80 0.43
CA ALA A 440 -21.31 -34.78 0.02
C ALA A 440 -20.66 -36.18 -0.14
N ARG A 441 -20.72 -36.78 -1.34
CA ARG A 441 -20.09 -38.09 -1.65
C ARG A 441 -18.66 -37.99 -2.17
N THR A 442 -18.13 -36.76 -2.34
CA THR A 442 -16.79 -36.56 -2.88
C THR A 442 -15.79 -36.39 -1.77
N ARG A 443 -14.65 -37.04 -1.91
CA ARG A 443 -13.48 -36.91 -1.06
C ARG A 443 -12.33 -36.42 -1.92
N ARG A 444 -11.52 -35.53 -1.39
CA ARG A 444 -10.28 -35.07 -2.02
C ARG A 444 -9.17 -35.09 -0.99
N GLU A 445 -8.09 -35.78 -1.32
CA GLU A 445 -6.86 -35.70 -0.53
C GLU A 445 -6.01 -34.52 -1.04
N GLY A 446 -5.32 -33.88 -0.13
CA GLY A 446 -4.40 -32.78 -0.42
C GLY A 446 -3.59 -32.43 0.81
N SER A 447 -2.73 -31.46 0.65
CA SER A 447 -1.89 -30.95 1.75
C SER A 447 -2.05 -29.45 1.91
N GLU A 448 -1.91 -29.00 3.15
CA GLU A 448 -1.72 -27.60 3.55
C GLU A 448 -0.47 -27.55 4.45
N LEU A 449 -0.09 -26.36 4.90
CA LEU A 449 1.12 -26.17 5.69
C LEU A 449 0.86 -26.30 7.19
N GLU A 450 1.88 -26.72 7.91
CA GLU A 450 2.00 -26.55 9.35
C GLU A 450 3.32 -25.86 9.66
N VAL A 451 3.28 -24.83 10.50
CA VAL A 451 4.49 -24.20 11.02
C VAL A 451 5.11 -25.10 12.09
N THR A 452 6.40 -25.39 11.97
CA THR A 452 7.14 -26.16 12.95
C THR A 452 7.54 -25.30 14.14
N PRO A 453 8.00 -25.86 15.28
CA PRO A 453 8.57 -25.06 16.38
C PRO A 453 9.69 -24.12 15.91
N LYS A 454 10.57 -24.60 15.02
CA LYS A 454 11.62 -23.79 14.38
C LYS A 454 11.03 -22.64 13.56
N GLY A 455 9.91 -22.88 12.87
CA GLY A 455 9.19 -21.86 12.12
C GLY A 455 8.51 -20.82 13.02
N VAL A 456 7.97 -21.23 14.16
CA VAL A 456 7.43 -20.32 15.17
C VAL A 456 8.54 -19.43 15.74
N ASP A 457 9.71 -20.00 16.06
CA ASP A 457 10.86 -19.24 16.55
C ASP A 457 11.32 -18.21 15.51
N LEU A 458 11.40 -18.60 14.22
CA LEU A 458 11.73 -17.67 13.14
C LEU A 458 10.70 -16.53 13.03
N TYR A 459 9.42 -16.86 13.04
CA TYR A 459 8.34 -15.87 12.98
C TYR A 459 8.43 -14.87 14.13
N GLU A 460 8.64 -15.35 15.37
CA GLU A 460 8.81 -14.49 16.53
C GLU A 460 10.08 -13.63 16.44
N ASN A 461 11.18 -14.20 15.97
CA ASN A 461 12.44 -13.49 15.81
C ASN A 461 12.36 -12.41 14.72
N LEU A 462 11.62 -12.64 13.63
CA LEU A 462 11.34 -11.61 12.63
C LEU A 462 10.61 -10.41 13.26
N ILE A 463 9.61 -10.65 14.11
CA ILE A 463 8.89 -9.58 14.82
C ILE A 463 9.80 -8.84 15.80
N LYS A 464 10.51 -9.58 16.64
CA LYS A 464 11.40 -9.03 17.67
C LYS A 464 12.59 -8.27 17.06
N PHE A 465 13.06 -8.71 15.90
CA PHE A 465 14.13 -8.02 15.16
C PHE A 465 13.64 -6.69 14.57
N ARG A 466 12.43 -6.66 14.00
CA ARG A 466 11.82 -5.40 13.59
C ARG A 466 11.70 -4.43 14.77
N ASN A 467 11.19 -4.89 15.92
CA ASN A 467 11.11 -4.05 17.13
C ASN A 467 12.49 -3.48 17.50
N TYR A 468 13.53 -4.29 17.41
CA TYR A 468 14.90 -3.85 17.67
C TYR A 468 15.37 -2.77 16.70
N LEU A 469 15.08 -2.92 15.41
CA LEU A 469 15.42 -1.93 14.38
C LEU A 469 14.63 -0.61 14.54
N GLU A 470 13.43 -0.66 15.08
CA GLU A 470 12.58 0.51 15.29
C GLU A 470 12.86 1.25 16.59
N ASP A 471 13.38 0.55 17.60
CA ASP A 471 13.69 1.15 18.91
C ASP A 471 15.06 1.84 18.88
N TYR A 472 15.00 3.14 18.66
CA TYR A 472 16.16 3.99 18.60
C TYR A 472 17.05 3.93 19.86
N SER A 473 16.47 3.72 21.05
CA SER A 473 17.22 3.70 22.32
C SER A 473 18.21 2.54 22.42
N LEU A 474 17.94 1.43 21.73
CA LEU A 474 18.78 0.24 21.73
C LEU A 474 19.98 0.33 20.77
N ILE A 475 19.92 1.25 19.80
CA ILE A 475 21.01 1.50 18.86
C ILE A 475 22.24 2.06 19.60
N GLU A 476 22.02 2.88 20.63
CA GLU A 476 23.09 3.47 21.45
C GLU A 476 23.87 2.45 22.30
N GLU A 477 23.35 1.24 22.50
CA GLU A 477 24.00 0.20 23.29
C GLU A 477 25.16 -0.53 22.56
N ARG A 478 25.29 -0.34 21.23
CA ARG A 478 26.34 -0.99 20.41
C ARG A 478 27.50 -0.05 20.11
N ASP A 479 28.69 -0.65 19.93
CA ASP A 479 29.90 0.11 19.59
C ASP A 479 29.81 0.65 18.15
N ALA A 480 30.26 1.91 17.95
CA ALA A 480 30.38 2.55 16.65
C ALA A 480 31.28 1.78 15.64
N ASN A 481 32.12 0.87 16.12
CA ASN A 481 32.98 0.04 15.29
C ASN A 481 32.24 -1.10 14.57
N GLU A 482 30.97 -1.34 14.86
CA GLU A 482 30.16 -2.41 14.25
C GLU A 482 29.36 -1.95 13.01
N VAL A 483 29.83 -0.93 12.29
CA VAL A 483 29.17 -0.34 11.11
C VAL A 483 28.73 -1.39 10.08
N HIS A 484 29.55 -2.43 9.86
CA HIS A 484 29.23 -3.50 8.90
C HIS A 484 27.97 -4.29 9.28
N ILE A 485 27.69 -4.47 10.56
CA ILE A 485 26.50 -5.15 11.04
C ILE A 485 25.27 -4.28 10.75
N TRP A 486 25.38 -2.97 10.97
CA TRP A 486 24.31 -2.02 10.71
C TRP A 486 23.99 -1.89 9.23
N ASP A 487 25.00 -1.92 8.36
CA ASP A 487 24.77 -1.95 6.92
C ASP A 487 23.95 -3.19 6.50
N TYR A 488 24.28 -4.34 7.08
CA TYR A 488 23.50 -5.55 6.82
C TYR A 488 22.09 -5.50 7.43
N PHE A 489 21.92 -4.88 8.59
CA PHE A 489 20.60 -4.65 9.21
C PHE A 489 19.72 -3.73 8.37
N LEU A 490 20.28 -2.78 7.63
CA LEU A 490 19.52 -1.93 6.70
C LEU A 490 18.91 -2.73 5.54
N ILE A 491 19.55 -3.81 5.09
CA ILE A 491 18.99 -4.73 4.10
C ILE A 491 17.73 -5.37 4.65
N TYR A 492 17.78 -5.86 5.90
CA TYR A 492 16.59 -6.41 6.57
C TYR A 492 15.55 -5.33 6.91
N ALA A 493 15.97 -4.12 7.27
CA ALA A 493 15.05 -3.00 7.48
C ALA A 493 14.24 -2.67 6.22
N ALA A 494 14.80 -2.92 5.03
CA ALA A 494 14.09 -2.77 3.78
C ALA A 494 12.92 -3.75 3.63
N ILE A 495 13.04 -5.00 4.13
CA ILE A 495 11.95 -5.98 4.14
C ILE A 495 10.73 -5.44 4.90
N TYR A 496 10.96 -4.71 5.99
CA TYR A 496 9.90 -4.09 6.78
C TYR A 496 9.48 -2.70 6.26
N GLY A 497 10.11 -2.20 5.18
CA GLY A 497 9.83 -0.87 4.63
C GLY A 497 10.31 0.30 5.50
N ILE A 498 11.25 0.08 6.42
CA ILE A 498 11.71 1.06 7.42
C ILE A 498 13.20 1.44 7.27
N SER A 499 13.87 1.06 6.19
CA SER A 499 15.31 1.28 6.00
C SER A 499 15.71 2.77 6.09
N ASP A 500 14.91 3.67 5.55
CA ASP A 500 15.14 5.12 5.62
C ASP A 500 15.01 5.67 7.05
N LYS A 501 14.04 5.19 7.82
CA LYS A 501 13.88 5.53 9.26
C LYS A 501 15.08 5.04 10.07
N VAL A 502 15.47 3.78 9.87
CA VAL A 502 16.62 3.16 10.58
C VAL A 502 17.91 3.90 10.23
N PHE A 503 18.13 4.20 8.94
CA PHE A 503 19.31 4.95 8.50
C PHE A 503 19.40 6.34 9.16
N LYS A 504 18.30 7.10 9.20
CA LYS A 504 18.24 8.40 9.88
C LYS A 504 18.55 8.29 11.38
N ASN A 505 18.06 7.25 12.02
CA ASN A 505 18.35 7.00 13.43
C ASN A 505 19.82 6.68 13.67
N LEU A 506 20.45 5.88 12.78
CA LEU A 506 21.88 5.59 12.82
C LEU A 506 22.73 6.86 12.62
N GLU A 507 22.41 7.71 11.66
CA GLU A 507 23.11 8.99 11.47
C GLU A 507 22.99 9.92 12.67
N LYS A 508 21.82 9.92 13.33
CA LYS A 508 21.58 10.73 14.53
C LYS A 508 22.39 10.24 15.72
N THR A 509 22.49 8.91 15.92
CA THR A 509 23.28 8.30 17.01
C THR A 509 24.77 8.36 16.73
N TYR A 510 25.16 8.11 15.49
CA TYR A 510 26.54 8.07 15.03
C TYR A 510 26.75 9.08 13.91
N PRO A 511 27.08 10.36 14.18
CA PRO A 511 27.15 11.42 13.15
C PRO A 511 28.13 11.13 12.00
N ASN A 512 29.08 10.19 12.18
CA ASN A 512 30.00 9.76 11.14
C ASN A 512 29.59 8.42 10.49
N TYR A 513 28.39 7.92 10.75
CA TYR A 513 27.95 6.63 10.24
C TYR A 513 28.03 6.58 8.70
N SER A 514 27.45 7.56 8.02
CA SER A 514 27.46 7.62 6.54
C SER A 514 28.86 7.74 5.91
N ASN A 515 29.88 8.18 6.66
CA ASN A 515 31.26 8.23 6.17
C ASN A 515 31.95 6.85 6.18
N ASN A 516 31.48 5.92 7.01
CA ASN A 516 32.04 4.59 7.20
C ASN A 516 31.13 3.48 6.63
N SER A 517 29.87 3.77 6.36
CA SER A 517 28.88 2.87 5.76
C SER A 517 29.06 2.75 4.25
N VAL A 518 28.70 1.59 3.69
CA VAL A 518 28.56 1.42 2.24
C VAL A 518 27.37 2.23 1.72
N PHE A 519 26.38 2.52 2.57
CA PHE A 519 25.19 3.27 2.23
C PHE A 519 25.28 4.74 2.63
N ASN A 520 24.59 5.57 1.88
CA ASN A 520 24.19 6.91 2.29
C ASN A 520 22.65 7.04 2.13
N TYR A 521 22.09 8.05 2.78
CA TYR A 521 20.63 8.27 2.76
C TYR A 521 20.06 8.36 1.34
N TYR A 522 20.83 8.93 0.43
CA TYR A 522 20.48 9.07 -0.98
C TYR A 522 20.34 7.70 -1.68
N MET A 523 21.24 6.76 -1.42
CA MET A 523 21.16 5.39 -1.95
C MET A 523 19.95 4.67 -1.39
N ILE A 524 19.69 4.76 -0.08
CA ILE A 524 18.55 4.11 0.58
C ILE A 524 17.21 4.59 -0.02
N THR A 525 17.03 5.90 -0.16
CA THR A 525 15.77 6.46 -0.68
C THR A 525 15.56 6.18 -2.17
N ASN A 526 16.63 6.18 -2.97
CA ASN A 526 16.53 5.89 -4.40
C ASN A 526 16.37 4.40 -4.70
N SER A 527 16.97 3.50 -3.92
CA SER A 527 16.76 2.06 -4.06
C SER A 527 15.30 1.70 -3.77
N ARG A 528 14.73 2.27 -2.69
CA ARG A 528 13.31 2.11 -2.36
C ARG A 528 12.40 2.65 -3.46
N ASN A 529 12.64 3.86 -3.94
CA ASN A 529 11.86 4.45 -5.03
C ASN A 529 11.95 3.62 -6.32
N TYR A 530 13.14 3.11 -6.65
CA TYR A 530 13.33 2.27 -7.82
C TYR A 530 12.55 0.95 -7.72
N SER A 531 12.62 0.26 -6.58
CA SER A 531 11.90 -1.00 -6.34
C SER A 531 10.39 -0.82 -6.37
N THR A 532 9.89 0.25 -5.73
CA THR A 532 8.47 0.63 -5.74
C THR A 532 7.95 0.84 -7.17
N MET A 533 8.67 1.61 -7.99
CA MET A 533 8.30 1.82 -9.39
C MET A 533 8.38 0.53 -10.23
N THR A 534 9.33 -0.36 -9.92
CA THR A 534 9.44 -1.66 -10.59
C THR A 534 8.25 -2.54 -10.22
N GLN A 535 7.88 -2.61 -8.94
CA GLN A 535 6.70 -3.34 -8.49
C GLN A 535 5.42 -2.82 -9.14
N ALA A 536 5.23 -1.51 -9.21
CA ALA A 536 4.11 -0.89 -9.90
C ALA A 536 4.06 -1.27 -11.39
N ASN A 537 5.21 -1.33 -12.07
CA ASN A 537 5.30 -1.81 -13.44
C ASN A 537 4.87 -3.28 -13.55
N ILE A 538 5.38 -4.17 -12.67
CA ILE A 538 5.01 -5.59 -12.65
C ILE A 538 3.49 -5.71 -12.45
N ALA A 539 2.94 -5.11 -11.39
CA ALA A 539 1.52 -5.14 -11.10
C ALA A 539 0.66 -4.66 -12.29
N SER A 540 1.13 -3.66 -13.04
CA SER A 540 0.41 -3.14 -14.21
C SER A 540 0.31 -4.14 -15.38
N PHE A 541 1.22 -5.10 -15.48
CA PHE A 541 1.23 -6.11 -16.55
C PHE A 541 0.54 -7.40 -16.13
N THR A 542 0.53 -7.75 -14.83
CA THR A 542 -0.18 -8.92 -14.29
C THR A 542 -1.68 -8.70 -14.13
N ALA A 543 -2.12 -7.45 -13.92
CA ALA A 543 -3.52 -7.10 -13.70
C ALA A 543 -4.45 -7.32 -14.92
N ALA A 544 -3.93 -7.71 -16.07
CA ALA A 544 -4.74 -8.05 -17.24
C ALA A 544 -5.58 -9.34 -17.07
N GLY A 545 -5.40 -10.10 -15.99
CA GLY A 545 -6.00 -11.42 -15.78
C GLY A 545 -6.98 -11.58 -14.63
N SER A 546 -6.77 -11.05 -13.43
CA SER A 546 -7.68 -11.30 -12.28
C SER A 546 -7.37 -10.51 -11.01
N GLY A 547 -6.42 -9.59 -10.97
CA GLY A 547 -6.09 -8.78 -9.80
C GLY A 547 -6.29 -7.31 -10.05
N GLY A 548 -6.63 -6.55 -9.03
CA GLY A 548 -6.72 -5.11 -9.13
C GLY A 548 -5.35 -4.47 -9.38
N SER A 549 -5.31 -3.42 -10.15
CA SER A 549 -4.12 -2.57 -10.25
C SER A 549 -4.52 -1.12 -10.13
N THR A 550 -3.55 -0.27 -9.80
CA THR A 550 -3.76 1.17 -9.76
C THR A 550 -3.28 1.83 -11.06
N SER A 551 -3.87 2.98 -11.40
CA SER A 551 -3.45 3.86 -12.48
C SER A 551 -3.30 5.27 -11.95
N PHE A 552 -2.28 5.99 -12.38
CA PHE A 552 -2.09 7.39 -12.00
C PHE A 552 -3.16 8.32 -12.60
N GLY A 553 -3.84 7.92 -13.64
CA GLY A 553 -4.96 8.64 -14.22
C GLY A 553 -6.22 7.78 -14.27
N GLY A 554 -7.32 8.35 -14.70
CA GLY A 554 -8.63 7.70 -14.81
C GLY A 554 -9.52 7.91 -13.58
N GLY A 555 -10.57 7.11 -13.44
CA GLY A 555 -11.53 7.21 -12.31
C GLY A 555 -12.60 8.29 -12.49
N GLY A 556 -12.73 8.86 -13.69
CA GLY A 556 -13.81 9.80 -13.98
C GLY A 556 -15.20 9.18 -13.81
N GLY A 557 -16.20 10.00 -13.43
CA GLY A 557 -17.56 9.55 -13.14
C GLY A 557 -17.78 8.96 -11.75
N SER A 558 -16.75 8.88 -10.90
CA SER A 558 -16.87 8.41 -9.51
C SER A 558 -17.74 9.32 -8.65
N PHE A 559 -18.26 8.77 -7.57
CA PHE A 559 -18.87 9.53 -6.48
C PHE A 559 -17.77 9.98 -5.51
N GLY A 560 -18.08 10.97 -4.67
CA GLY A 560 -17.07 11.50 -3.75
C GLY A 560 -16.04 12.37 -4.45
N GLY A 561 -14.95 12.65 -3.78
CA GLY A 561 -13.89 13.53 -4.24
C GLY A 561 -13.76 14.77 -3.37
N GLY A 562 -13.39 15.91 -3.98
CA GLY A 562 -13.20 17.16 -3.26
C GLY A 562 -11.74 17.37 -2.87
N GLY A 563 -11.49 17.71 -1.61
CA GLY A 563 -10.14 18.02 -1.13
C GLY A 563 -10.04 18.07 0.38
N GLY A 564 -8.95 18.57 0.86
CA GLY A 564 -8.71 18.78 2.30
C GLY A 564 -7.48 19.63 2.51
N GLY A 565 -7.42 20.32 3.62
CA GLY A 565 -6.31 21.21 3.89
C GLY A 565 -6.45 21.96 5.20
N GLY A 566 -5.60 22.97 5.39
CA GLY A 566 -5.66 23.91 6.49
C GLY A 566 -6.21 25.27 6.06
N ARG A 567 -6.77 26.02 6.96
CA ARG A 567 -7.16 27.41 6.79
C ARG A 567 -7.25 28.17 8.11
#